data_abb9307813ad47c1cfc9eee4f541a353
#
_entry.id   abb9307813ad47c1cfc9eee4f541a353
#
_cell.length_a   1.000
_cell.length_b   1.000
_cell.length_c   1.000
_cell.angle_alpha   90.00
_cell.angle_beta   90.00
_cell.angle_gamma   90.00
#
_symmetry.space_group_name_H-M   'P 1'
#
loop_
_entity.id
_entity.type
_entity.pdbx_description
1 polymer ?
#
loop_
_entity_poly.entity_id
_entity_poly.type
_entity_poly.pdbx_seq_one_letter_code
_entity_poly.pdbx_strand_id
1 'polypeptide(L)'
;MNKKYSYGLFDVGNSAYLIVTLSFIFAPYFAREIVGDVQLGSAYWQWTSGAVGILVALTAPFIGSYADHVANGRIKVLIVSTVLTVLINALFWFSQARDSFIVYTLLIFFLSSYFFEISNASYNSLLRDSSNKKDEIGRTSGLGYALGYIGIVPFLLFILLFIIKTDQPILDLQKENFEHIRFIAILVSFWFFIFAIPMMTFFWKGKKSKKKKYTSIKDIKKIIWNNKLTTTGKFLIARIFYADAVIVMQTGGGVYAVGVHGFTPKELIFILIVGNLVAGVFTYIGGYLNDKFNSKMIIMWSIAALILSVFAIVSSPSKEFFFFSLLLVAAAIGPLQSASRTLMSRISPQNTQGKSFGLYALSSKATAFVGPLMAGTITYFVSQQAGFASISILFLVSLFMLSKLELNDKN
;
A
#
# COMPACT_ATOMS: atom_id res chain seq x y z
N MET A 1 5.19 21.59 15.02
CA MET A 1 4.68 20.24 14.79
C MET A 1 5.83 19.23 14.94
N ASN A 2 5.62 18.08 15.59
CA ASN A 2 6.66 17.07 15.85
C ASN A 2 6.89 16.23 14.58
N LYS A 3 8.14 15.75 14.34
CA LYS A 3 8.55 14.87 13.22
C LYS A 3 7.60 13.69 13.00
N LYS A 4 7.24 13.02 14.09
CA LYS A 4 6.38 11.84 14.11
C LYS A 4 5.00 12.11 13.55
N TYR A 5 4.39 13.23 13.91
CA TYR A 5 3.08 13.61 13.40
C TYR A 5 3.15 14.10 11.95
N SER A 6 4.21 14.82 11.56
CA SER A 6 4.45 15.21 10.16
C SER A 6 4.57 13.98 9.26
N TYR A 7 5.22 12.93 9.75
CA TYR A 7 5.33 11.64 9.08
C TYR A 7 3.96 10.96 8.97
N GLY A 8 3.21 10.89 10.07
CA GLY A 8 1.90 10.22 10.08
C GLY A 8 0.84 10.90 9.22
N LEU A 9 0.86 12.23 9.12
CA LEU A 9 -0.08 12.96 8.26
C LEU A 9 0.12 12.65 6.78
N PHE A 10 1.33 12.32 6.35
CA PHE A 10 1.57 11.86 4.98
C PHE A 10 0.78 10.61 4.64
N ASP A 11 0.67 9.64 5.57
CA ASP A 11 -0.12 8.42 5.38
C ASP A 11 -1.63 8.72 5.24
N VAL A 12 -2.15 9.79 5.88
CA VAL A 12 -3.55 10.24 5.69
C VAL A 12 -3.81 10.65 4.24
N GLY A 13 -2.91 11.45 3.67
CA GLY A 13 -2.99 11.86 2.26
C GLY A 13 -2.82 10.70 1.30
N ASN A 14 -1.79 9.89 1.55
CA ASN A 14 -1.41 8.73 0.77
C ASN A 14 -2.52 7.68 0.65
N SER A 15 -3.27 7.43 1.74
CA SER A 15 -4.38 6.48 1.77
C SER A 15 -5.53 6.87 0.85
N ALA A 16 -5.76 8.16 0.62
CA ALA A 16 -6.81 8.62 -0.30
C ALA A 16 -6.52 8.19 -1.75
N TYR A 17 -5.28 8.36 -2.21
CA TYR A 17 -4.89 7.90 -3.54
C TYR A 17 -5.03 6.38 -3.68
N LEU A 18 -4.51 5.63 -2.71
CA LEU A 18 -4.52 4.17 -2.72
C LEU A 18 -5.95 3.59 -2.77
N ILE A 19 -6.84 4.10 -1.90
CA ILE A 19 -8.19 3.55 -1.75
C ILE A 19 -9.10 4.07 -2.86
N VAL A 20 -9.10 5.36 -3.10
CA VAL A 20 -10.07 6.00 -3.99
C VAL A 20 -9.66 5.84 -5.45
N THR A 21 -8.43 6.24 -5.81
CA THR A 21 -7.98 6.22 -7.20
C THR A 21 -7.62 4.82 -7.66
N LEU A 22 -6.78 4.08 -6.92
CA LEU A 22 -6.29 2.80 -7.40
C LEU A 22 -7.33 1.67 -7.33
N SER A 23 -8.29 1.72 -6.35
CA SER A 23 -9.05 0.53 -6.03
C SER A 23 -10.57 0.70 -6.18
N PHE A 24 -11.20 1.68 -5.51
CA PHE A 24 -12.64 1.61 -5.28
C PHE A 24 -13.51 2.53 -6.15
N ILE A 25 -12.98 3.61 -6.72
CA ILE A 25 -13.78 4.54 -7.51
C ILE A 25 -13.32 4.58 -8.97
N PHE A 26 -12.05 4.88 -9.25
CA PHE A 26 -11.60 5.03 -10.63
C PHE A 26 -11.43 3.72 -11.38
N ALA A 27 -11.03 2.62 -10.74
CA ALA A 27 -10.93 1.33 -11.40
C ALA A 27 -12.31 0.82 -11.89
N PRO A 28 -13.38 0.82 -11.06
CA PRO A 28 -14.74 0.50 -11.54
C PRO A 28 -15.28 1.50 -12.57
N TYR A 29 -15.04 2.80 -12.40
CA TYR A 29 -15.45 3.81 -13.37
C TYR A 29 -14.81 3.56 -14.74
N PHE A 30 -13.50 3.32 -14.77
CA PHE A 30 -12.80 2.98 -16.00
C PHE A 30 -13.38 1.75 -16.68
N ALA A 31 -13.59 0.68 -15.93
CA ALA A 31 -14.05 -0.59 -16.47
C ALA A 31 -15.50 -0.51 -16.99
N ARG A 32 -16.41 0.13 -16.26
CA ARG A 32 -17.82 0.17 -16.57
C ARG A 32 -18.20 1.25 -17.57
N GLU A 33 -17.64 2.47 -17.37
CA GLU A 33 -18.14 3.66 -18.05
C GLU A 33 -17.24 4.11 -19.20
N ILE A 34 -15.90 3.88 -19.11
CA ILE A 34 -14.96 4.25 -20.19
C ILE A 34 -14.79 3.09 -21.18
N VAL A 35 -14.58 1.86 -20.68
CA VAL A 35 -14.40 0.67 -21.54
C VAL A 35 -15.75 0.04 -21.94
N GLY A 36 -16.79 0.17 -21.09
CA GLY A 36 -18.11 -0.44 -21.33
C GLY A 36 -18.15 -1.96 -21.13
N ASP A 37 -17.02 -2.58 -20.79
CA ASP A 37 -16.88 -4.01 -20.48
C ASP A 37 -16.06 -4.16 -19.20
N VAL A 38 -16.71 -4.65 -18.14
CA VAL A 38 -16.11 -4.79 -16.80
C VAL A 38 -14.92 -5.75 -16.82
N GLN A 39 -15.00 -6.84 -17.57
CA GLN A 39 -13.95 -7.85 -17.62
C GLN A 39 -12.72 -7.31 -18.36
N LEU A 40 -12.93 -6.75 -19.55
CA LEU A 40 -11.88 -6.18 -20.37
C LEU A 40 -11.22 -4.96 -19.69
N GLY A 41 -12.03 -4.05 -19.15
CA GLY A 41 -11.55 -2.87 -18.44
C GLY A 41 -10.75 -3.21 -17.20
N SER A 42 -11.21 -4.21 -16.43
CA SER A 42 -10.44 -4.71 -15.27
C SER A 42 -9.12 -5.34 -15.71
N ALA A 43 -9.09 -6.05 -16.84
CA ALA A 43 -7.84 -6.61 -17.39
C ALA A 43 -6.87 -5.49 -17.79
N TYR A 44 -7.29 -4.47 -18.49
CA TYR A 44 -6.46 -3.32 -18.88
C TYR A 44 -5.89 -2.59 -17.67
N TRP A 45 -6.72 -2.37 -16.63
CA TRP A 45 -6.29 -1.74 -15.38
C TRP A 45 -5.21 -2.56 -14.68
N GLN A 46 -5.42 -3.87 -14.57
CA GLN A 46 -4.45 -4.78 -13.92
C GLN A 46 -3.16 -4.93 -14.71
N TRP A 47 -3.20 -5.03 -16.04
CA TRP A 47 -2.00 -5.06 -16.88
C TRP A 47 -1.19 -3.79 -16.75
N THR A 48 -1.86 -2.64 -16.72
CA THR A 48 -1.20 -1.34 -16.51
C THR A 48 -0.57 -1.27 -15.11
N SER A 49 -1.27 -1.75 -14.07
CA SER A 49 -0.70 -1.87 -12.72
C SER A 49 0.52 -2.79 -12.68
N GLY A 50 0.49 -3.91 -13.42
CA GLY A 50 1.62 -4.81 -13.59
C GLY A 50 2.81 -4.13 -14.26
N ALA A 51 2.57 -3.38 -15.32
CA ALA A 51 3.62 -2.60 -16.01
C ALA A 51 4.25 -1.54 -15.10
N VAL A 52 3.44 -0.84 -14.29
CA VAL A 52 3.94 0.05 -13.21
C VAL A 52 4.84 -0.72 -12.26
N GLY A 53 4.40 -1.91 -11.79
CA GLY A 53 5.18 -2.76 -10.90
C GLY A 53 6.55 -3.11 -11.47
N ILE A 54 6.63 -3.49 -12.74
CA ILE A 54 7.89 -3.78 -13.44
C ILE A 54 8.79 -2.54 -13.49
N LEU A 55 8.25 -1.38 -13.88
CA LEU A 55 9.03 -0.15 -13.95
C LEU A 55 9.55 0.28 -12.58
N VAL A 56 8.72 0.19 -11.53
CA VAL A 56 9.14 0.44 -10.14
C VAL A 56 10.23 -0.54 -9.72
N ALA A 57 10.06 -1.83 -9.99
CA ALA A 57 11.06 -2.85 -9.68
C ALA A 57 12.42 -2.56 -10.29
N LEU A 58 12.44 -2.09 -11.53
CA LEU A 58 13.67 -1.74 -12.25
C LEU A 58 14.30 -0.42 -11.77
N THR A 59 13.50 0.56 -11.37
CA THR A 59 13.99 1.94 -11.13
C THR A 59 14.12 2.31 -9.65
N ALA A 60 13.26 1.80 -8.75
CA ALA A 60 13.23 2.23 -7.35
C ALA A 60 14.56 2.02 -6.58
N PRO A 61 15.33 0.93 -6.77
CA PRO A 61 16.62 0.78 -6.10
C PRO A 61 17.65 1.83 -6.54
N PHE A 62 17.61 2.24 -7.82
CA PHE A 62 18.52 3.26 -8.36
C PHE A 62 18.13 4.66 -7.89
N ILE A 63 16.83 4.98 -7.89
CA ILE A 63 16.30 6.24 -7.36
C ILE A 63 16.60 6.33 -5.87
N GLY A 64 16.42 5.25 -5.11
CA GLY A 64 16.79 5.17 -3.70
C GLY A 64 18.29 5.36 -3.48
N SER A 65 19.13 4.79 -4.36
CA SER A 65 20.57 5.01 -4.36
C SER A 65 20.92 6.48 -4.60
N TYR A 66 20.32 7.10 -5.61
CA TYR A 66 20.46 8.54 -5.87
C TYR A 66 20.05 9.37 -4.65
N ALA A 67 18.92 9.07 -4.04
CA ALA A 67 18.40 9.74 -2.85
C ALA A 67 19.35 9.67 -1.63
N ASP A 68 20.10 8.59 -1.49
CA ASP A 68 21.08 8.42 -0.40
C ASP A 68 22.38 9.21 -0.62
N HIS A 69 22.69 9.59 -1.87
CA HIS A 69 23.95 10.27 -2.22
C HIS A 69 23.83 11.78 -2.35
N VAL A 70 22.66 12.27 -2.68
CA VAL A 70 22.39 13.70 -2.86
C VAL A 70 22.02 14.34 -1.52
N ALA A 71 22.46 15.57 -1.29
CA ALA A 71 22.06 16.34 -0.12
C ALA A 71 20.53 16.50 -0.09
N ASN A 72 19.92 16.10 1.03
CA ASN A 72 18.46 16.04 1.19
C ASN A 72 17.75 15.20 0.11
N GLY A 73 18.44 14.23 -0.50
CA GLY A 73 17.94 13.52 -1.67
C GLY A 73 16.64 12.76 -1.41
N ARG A 74 16.47 12.12 -0.23
CA ARG A 74 15.25 11.40 0.11
C ARG A 74 14.03 12.32 0.13
N ILE A 75 14.16 13.49 0.76
CA ILE A 75 13.04 14.46 0.78
C ILE A 75 12.81 15.11 -0.58
N LYS A 76 13.85 15.34 -1.38
CA LYS A 76 13.70 15.84 -2.75
C LYS A 76 12.94 14.85 -3.63
N VAL A 77 13.30 13.57 -3.59
CA VAL A 77 12.59 12.51 -4.32
C VAL A 77 11.14 12.43 -3.84
N LEU A 78 10.89 12.47 -2.52
CA LEU A 78 9.53 12.50 -1.97
C LEU A 78 8.72 13.68 -2.53
N ILE A 79 9.25 14.90 -2.47
CA ILE A 79 8.54 16.09 -2.93
C ILE A 79 8.22 15.99 -4.41
N VAL A 80 9.23 15.71 -5.25
CA VAL A 80 9.04 15.65 -6.71
C VAL A 80 8.04 14.56 -7.08
N SER A 81 8.19 13.36 -6.54
CA SER A 81 7.30 12.24 -6.87
C SER A 81 5.88 12.46 -6.34
N THR A 82 5.70 13.03 -5.15
CA THR A 82 4.36 13.36 -4.62
C THR A 82 3.68 14.44 -5.45
N VAL A 83 4.40 15.53 -5.79
CA VAL A 83 3.84 16.62 -6.62
C VAL A 83 3.43 16.07 -7.98
N LEU A 84 4.28 15.25 -8.62
CA LEU A 84 3.93 14.63 -9.91
C LEU A 84 2.72 13.69 -9.75
N THR A 85 2.64 12.88 -8.70
CA THR A 85 1.46 12.03 -8.42
C THR A 85 0.19 12.88 -8.37
N VAL A 86 0.21 13.95 -7.57
CA VAL A 86 -0.96 14.83 -7.34
C VAL A 86 -1.38 15.53 -8.63
N LEU A 87 -0.43 16.11 -9.38
CA LEU A 87 -0.73 16.82 -10.63
C LEU A 87 -1.27 15.87 -11.70
N ILE A 88 -0.64 14.70 -11.87
CA ILE A 88 -1.07 13.72 -12.85
C ILE A 88 -2.41 13.11 -12.45
N ASN A 89 -2.63 12.82 -11.15
CA ASN A 89 -3.92 12.30 -10.67
C ASN A 89 -5.07 13.29 -10.94
N ALA A 90 -4.84 14.60 -10.82
CA ALA A 90 -5.86 15.60 -11.13
C ALA A 90 -6.31 15.55 -12.61
N LEU A 91 -5.45 15.07 -13.53
CA LEU A 91 -5.78 14.92 -14.95
C LEU A 91 -6.86 13.83 -15.22
N PHE A 92 -7.18 12.95 -14.24
CA PHE A 92 -8.34 12.07 -14.37
C PHE A 92 -9.66 12.84 -14.52
N TRP A 93 -9.70 14.11 -14.17
CA TRP A 93 -10.82 15.00 -14.48
C TRP A 93 -11.22 14.97 -15.95
N PHE A 94 -10.26 14.84 -16.86
CA PHE A 94 -10.48 14.81 -18.29
C PHE A 94 -10.83 13.41 -18.84
N SER A 95 -10.82 12.35 -18.02
CA SER A 95 -11.16 10.97 -18.41
C SER A 95 -12.66 10.82 -18.60
N GLN A 96 -13.18 11.20 -19.79
CA GLN A 96 -14.60 11.09 -20.10
C GLN A 96 -15.02 9.63 -20.33
N ALA A 97 -16.30 9.33 -20.11
CA ALA A 97 -16.92 8.01 -20.34
C ALA A 97 -17.10 7.73 -21.83
N ARG A 98 -15.99 7.53 -22.56
CA ARG A 98 -15.94 7.23 -24.00
C ARG A 98 -14.70 6.38 -24.29
N ASP A 99 -14.80 5.47 -25.25
CA ASP A 99 -13.71 4.56 -25.66
C ASP A 99 -12.43 5.30 -26.08
N SER A 100 -12.58 6.49 -26.68
CA SER A 100 -11.44 7.34 -27.08
C SER A 100 -10.55 7.76 -25.91
N PHE A 101 -11.02 7.69 -24.67
CA PHE A 101 -10.28 8.01 -23.45
C PHE A 101 -9.61 6.80 -22.79
N ILE A 102 -9.74 5.58 -23.32
CA ILE A 102 -9.12 4.37 -22.75
C ILE A 102 -7.61 4.56 -22.60
N VAL A 103 -6.90 4.87 -23.70
CA VAL A 103 -5.43 5.03 -23.70
C VAL A 103 -5.00 6.21 -22.83
N TYR A 104 -5.71 7.33 -22.89
CA TYR A 104 -5.46 8.50 -22.07
C TYR A 104 -5.55 8.15 -20.57
N THR A 105 -6.64 7.51 -20.17
CA THR A 105 -6.87 7.15 -18.76
C THR A 105 -5.82 6.16 -18.24
N LEU A 106 -5.46 5.15 -19.05
CA LEU A 106 -4.41 4.18 -18.69
C LEU A 106 -3.04 4.85 -18.58
N LEU A 107 -2.72 5.83 -19.44
CA LEU A 107 -1.47 6.59 -19.37
C LEU A 107 -1.40 7.42 -18.07
N ILE A 108 -2.48 8.13 -17.73
CA ILE A 108 -2.59 8.88 -16.46
C ILE A 108 -2.45 7.93 -15.26
N PHE A 109 -3.13 6.78 -15.30
CA PHE A 109 -3.01 5.76 -14.27
C PHE A 109 -1.59 5.24 -14.15
N PHE A 110 -0.92 4.90 -15.25
CA PHE A 110 0.45 4.40 -15.26
C PHE A 110 1.43 5.42 -14.64
N LEU A 111 1.40 6.67 -15.11
CA LEU A 111 2.32 7.70 -14.65
C LEU A 111 2.06 8.09 -13.18
N SER A 112 0.80 8.32 -12.80
CA SER A 112 0.46 8.69 -11.41
C SER A 112 0.83 7.58 -10.43
N SER A 113 0.55 6.31 -10.78
CA SER A 113 0.90 5.16 -9.95
C SER A 113 2.40 4.95 -9.84
N TYR A 114 3.16 5.15 -10.91
CA TYR A 114 4.61 5.06 -10.87
C TYR A 114 5.21 6.07 -9.89
N PHE A 115 4.83 7.35 -10.01
CA PHE A 115 5.34 8.38 -9.09
C PHE A 115 4.84 8.18 -7.65
N PHE A 116 3.63 7.67 -7.47
CA PHE A 116 3.10 7.29 -6.16
C PHE A 116 3.97 6.23 -5.47
N GLU A 117 4.35 5.18 -6.18
CA GLU A 117 5.20 4.12 -5.63
C GLU A 117 6.61 4.62 -5.28
N ILE A 118 7.20 5.50 -6.12
CA ILE A 118 8.47 6.16 -5.82
C ILE A 118 8.35 7.07 -4.59
N SER A 119 7.24 7.80 -4.47
CA SER A 119 6.93 8.61 -3.29
C SER A 119 6.86 7.75 -2.04
N ASN A 120 6.15 6.62 -2.09
CA ASN A 120 6.05 5.67 -0.99
C ASN A 120 7.40 5.07 -0.57
N ALA A 121 8.23 4.68 -1.54
CA ALA A 121 9.58 4.17 -1.24
C ALA A 121 10.43 5.23 -0.53
N SER A 122 10.36 6.48 -1.00
CA SER A 122 11.08 7.60 -0.38
C SER A 122 10.53 7.96 0.99
N TYR A 123 9.20 8.01 1.16
CA TYR A 123 8.52 8.19 2.43
C TYR A 123 8.96 7.15 3.47
N ASN A 124 8.91 5.88 3.11
CA ASN A 124 9.31 4.79 3.99
C ASN A 124 10.79 4.90 4.41
N SER A 125 11.67 5.38 3.52
CA SER A 125 13.10 5.58 3.82
C SER A 125 13.38 6.66 4.86
N LEU A 126 12.42 7.56 5.10
CA LEU A 126 12.48 8.64 6.10
C LEU A 126 11.94 8.21 7.48
N LEU A 127 11.43 6.99 7.64
CA LEU A 127 10.84 6.51 8.90
C LEU A 127 11.79 6.67 10.08
N ARG A 128 13.06 6.26 9.92
CA ARG A 128 14.07 6.35 11.00
C ARG A 128 14.41 7.79 11.37
N ASP A 129 14.42 8.69 10.38
CA ASP A 129 14.67 10.12 10.59
C ASP A 129 13.45 10.81 11.22
N SER A 130 12.25 10.22 11.08
CA SER A 130 10.98 10.70 11.63
C SER A 130 10.74 10.27 13.08
N SER A 131 11.45 9.26 13.56
CA SER A 131 11.35 8.77 14.94
C SER A 131 12.19 9.67 15.87
N ASN A 132 11.66 9.97 17.06
CA ASN A 132 12.36 10.80 18.05
C ASN A 132 13.54 10.02 18.66
N LYS A 133 13.36 8.72 18.90
CA LYS A 133 14.37 7.81 19.42
C LYS A 133 14.43 6.56 18.55
N LYS A 134 15.56 5.85 18.58
CA LYS A 134 15.76 4.60 17.81
C LYS A 134 14.80 3.47 18.24
N ASP A 135 14.43 3.44 19.50
CA ASP A 135 13.51 2.47 20.10
C ASP A 135 12.02 2.78 19.83
N GLU A 136 11.71 3.96 19.24
CA GLU A 136 10.33 4.37 18.91
C GLU A 136 10.00 4.27 17.40
N ILE A 137 10.80 3.55 16.61
CA ILE A 137 10.56 3.41 15.17
C ILE A 137 9.24 2.67 14.91
N GLY A 138 8.93 1.63 15.72
CA GLY A 138 7.68 0.88 15.62
C GLY A 138 6.46 1.74 15.90
N ARG A 139 6.49 2.55 16.95
CA ARG A 139 5.42 3.50 17.28
C ARG A 139 5.24 4.56 16.21
N THR A 140 6.32 5.03 15.58
CA THR A 140 6.24 6.01 14.49
C THR A 140 5.61 5.38 13.26
N SER A 141 6.00 4.17 12.91
CA SER A 141 5.41 3.40 11.81
C SER A 141 3.94 3.08 12.06
N GLY A 142 3.62 2.59 13.27
CA GLY A 142 2.24 2.28 13.68
C GLY A 142 1.33 3.49 13.66
N LEU A 143 1.81 4.64 14.16
CA LEU A 143 1.06 5.90 14.11
C LEU A 143 0.77 6.32 12.66
N GLY A 144 1.76 6.21 11.74
CA GLY A 144 1.58 6.56 10.34
C GLY A 144 0.44 5.77 9.71
N TYR A 145 0.53 4.44 9.73
CA TYR A 145 -0.53 3.59 9.18
C TYR A 145 -1.88 3.77 9.90
N ALA A 146 -1.89 3.92 11.23
CA ALA A 146 -3.12 4.14 11.99
C ALA A 146 -3.82 5.43 11.57
N LEU A 147 -3.06 6.52 11.42
CA LEU A 147 -3.59 7.78 10.90
C LEU A 147 -4.07 7.65 9.47
N GLY A 148 -3.38 6.87 8.62
CA GLY A 148 -3.82 6.57 7.26
C GLY A 148 -5.18 5.86 7.23
N TYR A 149 -5.34 4.80 8.02
CA TYR A 149 -6.59 4.03 8.10
C TYR A 149 -7.75 4.83 8.71
N ILE A 150 -7.53 5.56 9.80
CA ILE A 150 -8.59 6.33 10.47
C ILE A 150 -8.86 7.63 9.71
N GLY A 151 -7.80 8.31 9.27
CA GLY A 151 -7.88 9.62 8.64
C GLY A 151 -8.59 9.63 7.28
N ILE A 152 -8.60 8.50 6.56
CA ILE A 152 -9.33 8.40 5.30
C ILE A 152 -10.86 8.33 5.49
N VAL A 153 -11.34 7.86 6.64
CA VAL A 153 -12.78 7.63 6.88
C VAL A 153 -13.62 8.89 6.71
N PRO A 154 -13.27 10.05 7.30
CA PRO A 154 -14.02 11.29 7.07
C PRO A 154 -14.06 11.70 5.59
N PHE A 155 -12.97 11.48 4.85
CA PHE A 155 -12.90 11.78 3.43
C PHE A 155 -13.81 10.86 2.60
N LEU A 156 -13.82 9.56 2.90
CA LEU A 156 -14.73 8.60 2.25
C LEU A 156 -16.20 8.91 2.54
N LEU A 157 -16.52 9.28 3.79
CA LEU A 157 -17.87 9.72 4.16
C LEU A 157 -18.27 11.00 3.43
N PHE A 158 -17.36 11.96 3.31
CA PHE A 158 -17.60 13.18 2.53
C PHE A 158 -17.93 12.86 1.06
N ILE A 159 -17.10 12.04 0.41
CA ILE A 159 -17.34 11.61 -0.98
C ILE A 159 -18.70 10.90 -1.10
N LEU A 160 -18.98 9.97 -0.18
CA LEU A 160 -20.22 9.19 -0.23
C LEU A 160 -21.46 10.05 -0.08
N LEU A 161 -21.46 10.95 0.90
CA LEU A 161 -22.65 11.76 1.25
C LEU A 161 -22.87 12.94 0.30
N PHE A 162 -21.81 13.61 -0.11
CA PHE A 162 -21.91 14.89 -0.82
C PHE A 162 -21.62 14.80 -2.32
N ILE A 163 -21.04 13.69 -2.80
CA ILE A 163 -20.69 13.53 -4.20
C ILE A 163 -21.51 12.37 -4.84
N ILE A 164 -21.56 11.21 -4.19
CA ILE A 164 -22.14 10.00 -4.80
C ILE A 164 -23.65 9.90 -4.54
N LYS A 165 -24.07 10.03 -3.27
CA LYS A 165 -25.49 9.79 -2.88
C LYS A 165 -26.41 10.97 -3.09
N THR A 166 -25.89 12.19 -3.13
CA THR A 166 -26.73 13.38 -3.29
C THR A 166 -27.33 13.44 -4.71
N ASP A 167 -28.58 13.87 -4.81
CA ASP A 167 -29.23 14.12 -6.11
C ASP A 167 -28.71 15.41 -6.77
N GLN A 168 -28.23 16.33 -5.96
CA GLN A 168 -27.57 17.56 -6.39
C GLN A 168 -26.13 17.58 -5.88
N PRO A 169 -25.15 17.11 -6.67
CA PRO A 169 -23.76 17.18 -6.28
C PRO A 169 -23.28 18.62 -6.06
N ILE A 170 -22.31 18.78 -5.18
CA ILE A 170 -21.66 20.09 -4.98
C ILE A 170 -21.17 20.62 -6.33
N LEU A 171 -21.31 21.91 -6.59
CA LEU A 171 -20.88 22.61 -7.81
C LEU A 171 -21.67 22.24 -9.08
N ASP A 172 -22.91 21.79 -8.96
CA ASP A 172 -23.79 21.41 -10.10
C ASP A 172 -23.13 20.45 -11.11
N LEU A 173 -22.31 19.52 -10.62
CA LEU A 173 -21.61 18.54 -11.44
C LEU A 173 -22.59 17.58 -12.12
N GLN A 174 -22.51 17.45 -13.42
CA GLN A 174 -23.43 16.64 -14.21
C GLN A 174 -23.21 15.16 -13.96
N LYS A 175 -24.24 14.49 -13.38
CA LYS A 175 -24.20 13.04 -13.14
C LYS A 175 -24.21 12.23 -14.43
N GLU A 176 -24.96 12.67 -15.42
CA GLU A 176 -25.08 12.02 -16.74
C GLU A 176 -23.71 11.88 -17.44
N ASN A 177 -22.84 12.85 -17.27
CA ASN A 177 -21.48 12.85 -17.83
C ASN A 177 -20.41 12.34 -16.85
N PHE A 178 -20.79 11.76 -15.71
CA PHE A 178 -19.90 11.27 -14.66
C PHE A 178 -18.91 12.34 -14.11
N GLU A 179 -19.27 13.64 -14.22
CA GLU A 179 -18.43 14.72 -13.73
C GLU A 179 -18.18 14.63 -12.22
N HIS A 180 -19.22 14.25 -11.45
CA HIS A 180 -19.11 14.02 -10.03
C HIS A 180 -18.07 12.94 -9.68
N ILE A 181 -17.95 11.86 -10.47
CA ILE A 181 -16.92 10.83 -10.28
C ILE A 181 -15.54 11.37 -10.64
N ARG A 182 -15.41 12.08 -11.77
CA ARG A 182 -14.14 12.65 -12.23
C ARG A 182 -13.62 13.72 -11.28
N PHE A 183 -14.52 14.51 -10.66
CA PHE A 183 -14.17 15.52 -9.67
C PHE A 183 -13.50 14.94 -8.41
N ILE A 184 -13.83 13.69 -8.06
CA ILE A 184 -13.18 12.99 -6.94
C ILE A 184 -11.65 12.92 -7.12
N ALA A 185 -11.13 12.84 -8.35
CA ALA A 185 -9.68 12.86 -8.58
C ALA A 185 -9.03 14.19 -8.15
N ILE A 186 -9.70 15.31 -8.37
CA ILE A 186 -9.26 16.64 -7.92
C ILE A 186 -9.27 16.68 -6.38
N LEU A 187 -10.34 16.16 -5.76
CA LEU A 187 -10.45 16.10 -4.30
C LEU A 187 -9.35 15.23 -3.68
N VAL A 188 -9.06 14.05 -4.26
CA VAL A 188 -7.97 13.17 -3.83
C VAL A 188 -6.62 13.88 -3.95
N SER A 189 -6.40 14.58 -5.08
CA SER A 189 -5.17 15.32 -5.32
C SER A 189 -4.96 16.42 -4.28
N PHE A 190 -6.01 17.19 -4.02
CA PHE A 190 -6.00 18.26 -3.01
C PHE A 190 -5.78 17.70 -1.60
N TRP A 191 -6.49 16.63 -1.22
CA TRP A 191 -6.33 15.95 0.06
C TRP A 191 -4.91 15.44 0.25
N PHE A 192 -4.37 14.71 -0.74
CA PHE A 192 -3.01 14.19 -0.65
C PHE A 192 -1.99 15.30 -0.53
N PHE A 193 -2.11 16.36 -1.33
CA PHE A 193 -1.20 17.50 -1.28
C PHE A 193 -1.19 18.18 0.09
N ILE A 194 -2.36 18.51 0.64
CA ILE A 194 -2.47 19.17 1.95
C ILE A 194 -1.80 18.36 3.05
N PHE A 195 -2.10 17.06 3.14
CA PHE A 195 -1.55 16.18 4.17
C PHE A 195 -0.08 15.83 3.94
N ALA A 196 0.46 16.01 2.73
CA ALA A 196 1.89 15.86 2.44
C ALA A 196 2.73 17.09 2.83
N ILE A 197 2.17 18.31 2.79
CA ILE A 197 2.87 19.57 3.10
C ILE A 197 3.64 19.51 4.42
N PRO A 198 3.06 19.04 5.55
CA PRO A 198 3.76 19.01 6.82
C PRO A 198 5.07 18.22 6.77
N MET A 199 5.08 17.09 6.08
CA MET A 199 6.29 16.29 5.95
C MET A 199 7.31 16.96 5.02
N MET A 200 6.85 17.50 3.88
CA MET A 200 7.71 18.18 2.91
C MET A 200 8.42 19.38 3.54
N THR A 201 7.71 20.24 4.25
CA THR A 201 8.25 21.44 4.87
C THR A 201 9.17 21.14 6.06
N PHE A 202 8.79 20.15 6.88
CA PHE A 202 9.56 19.80 8.07
C PHE A 202 10.95 19.24 7.69
N PHE A 203 10.98 18.28 6.75
CA PHE A 203 12.22 17.60 6.38
C PHE A 203 13.06 18.39 5.37
N TRP A 204 12.49 19.36 4.66
CA TRP A 204 13.24 20.27 3.78
C TRP A 204 14.30 21.09 4.56
N LYS A 205 13.97 21.49 5.78
CA LYS A 205 14.87 22.24 6.69
C LYS A 205 15.95 21.38 7.34
N GLY A 206 16.02 20.09 7.03
CA GLY A 206 16.94 19.13 7.62
C GLY A 206 18.40 19.34 7.22
N LYS A 207 19.31 18.65 7.94
CA LYS A 207 20.77 18.77 7.83
C LYS A 207 21.26 18.57 6.38
N LYS A 208 22.07 19.51 5.88
CA LYS A 208 22.83 19.35 4.64
C LYS A 208 23.75 18.13 4.76
N SER A 209 23.40 17.01 4.17
CA SER A 209 24.23 15.83 4.08
C SER A 209 25.43 16.13 3.16
N LYS A 210 26.63 15.70 3.54
CA LYS A 210 27.80 15.78 2.67
C LYS A 210 27.57 14.88 1.44
N LYS A 211 27.88 15.38 0.23
CA LYS A 211 27.86 14.58 -1.00
C LYS A 211 28.72 13.33 -0.81
N LYS A 212 28.15 12.15 -1.00
CA LYS A 212 28.86 10.87 -1.01
C LYS A 212 29.06 10.39 -2.44
N LYS A 213 30.13 9.62 -2.68
CA LYS A 213 30.46 9.09 -4.02
C LYS A 213 29.34 8.17 -4.53
N TYR A 214 28.95 8.29 -5.80
CA TYR A 214 27.92 7.47 -6.43
C TYR A 214 28.18 5.98 -6.24
N THR A 215 27.12 5.22 -6.04
CA THR A 215 27.17 3.80 -5.75
C THR A 215 26.96 2.99 -7.01
N SER A 216 27.73 1.92 -7.17
CA SER A 216 27.63 0.95 -8.24
C SER A 216 26.42 -0.01 -8.00
N ILE A 217 25.92 -0.66 -9.05
CA ILE A 217 24.99 -1.81 -8.98
C ILE A 217 25.52 -2.87 -8.02
N LYS A 218 26.85 -3.06 -7.95
CA LYS A 218 27.53 -3.98 -7.01
C LYS A 218 27.18 -3.68 -5.54
N ASP A 219 26.96 -2.41 -5.18
CA ASP A 219 26.65 -2.05 -3.79
C ASP A 219 25.15 -2.31 -3.46
N ILE A 220 24.26 -2.22 -4.44
CA ILE A 220 22.86 -2.63 -4.27
C ILE A 220 22.79 -4.15 -4.08
N LYS A 221 23.55 -4.91 -4.90
CA LYS A 221 23.66 -6.38 -4.76
C LYS A 221 24.17 -6.78 -3.38
N LYS A 222 25.15 -6.07 -2.82
CA LYS A 222 25.71 -6.34 -1.47
C LYS A 222 24.68 -6.22 -0.34
N ILE A 223 23.61 -5.45 -0.51
CA ILE A 223 22.52 -5.37 0.49
C ILE A 223 21.77 -6.71 0.58
N ILE A 224 21.61 -7.40 -0.53
CA ILE A 224 20.92 -8.71 -0.60
C ILE A 224 21.91 -9.86 -0.39
N TRP A 225 23.06 -9.80 -1.04
CA TRP A 225 24.05 -10.87 -1.09
C TRP A 225 25.46 -10.33 -0.90
N ASN A 226 26.10 -10.72 0.19
CA ASN A 226 27.50 -10.40 0.51
C ASN A 226 28.21 -11.69 0.97
N ASN A 227 28.78 -12.45 0.02
CA ASN A 227 29.29 -13.81 0.14
C ASN A 227 28.23 -14.84 0.57
N LYS A 228 27.23 -14.43 1.31
CA LYS A 228 26.02 -15.19 1.69
C LYS A 228 24.80 -14.28 1.67
N LEU A 229 23.63 -14.87 1.71
CA LEU A 229 22.37 -14.12 1.79
C LEU A 229 22.33 -13.33 3.11
N THR A 230 22.21 -12.00 3.00
CA THR A 230 22.19 -11.10 4.17
C THR A 230 20.87 -11.21 4.94
N THR A 231 20.80 -10.71 6.16
CA THR A 231 19.55 -10.60 6.94
C THR A 231 18.49 -9.81 6.15
N THR A 232 18.88 -8.71 5.50
CA THR A 232 17.99 -7.94 4.61
C THR A 232 17.51 -8.79 3.44
N GLY A 233 18.40 -9.54 2.78
CA GLY A 233 18.03 -10.43 1.67
C GLY A 233 17.04 -11.52 2.08
N LYS A 234 17.30 -12.19 3.21
CA LYS A 234 16.39 -13.21 3.79
C LYS A 234 15.01 -12.63 4.10
N PHE A 235 14.96 -11.44 4.71
CA PHE A 235 13.72 -10.75 5.01
C PHE A 235 12.95 -10.38 3.74
N LEU A 236 13.62 -9.81 2.74
CA LEU A 236 12.98 -9.41 1.48
C LEU A 236 12.37 -10.60 0.73
N ILE A 237 13.06 -11.77 0.74
CA ILE A 237 12.52 -12.99 0.14
C ILE A 237 11.30 -13.50 0.92
N ALA A 238 11.37 -13.56 2.25
CA ALA A 238 10.21 -13.94 3.05
C ALA A 238 9.02 -12.97 2.83
N ARG A 239 9.34 -11.68 2.65
CA ARG A 239 8.34 -10.65 2.39
C ARG A 239 7.60 -10.84 1.07
N ILE A 240 8.26 -11.31 0.03
CA ILE A 240 7.62 -11.61 -1.27
C ILE A 240 6.36 -12.47 -1.05
N PHE A 241 6.49 -13.56 -0.31
CA PHE A 241 5.40 -14.52 -0.12
C PHE A 241 4.21 -13.91 0.64
N TYR A 242 4.44 -13.26 1.78
CA TYR A 242 3.30 -12.69 2.50
C TYR A 242 2.74 -11.43 1.82
N ALA A 243 3.54 -10.68 1.06
CA ALA A 243 3.04 -9.54 0.31
C ALA A 243 2.10 -9.98 -0.83
N ASP A 244 2.44 -11.05 -1.55
CA ASP A 244 1.58 -11.63 -2.58
C ASP A 244 0.28 -12.17 -1.98
N ALA A 245 0.34 -12.87 -0.84
CA ALA A 245 -0.85 -13.33 -0.12
C ALA A 245 -1.77 -12.17 0.30
N VAL A 246 -1.20 -11.08 0.82
CA VAL A 246 -1.94 -9.86 1.18
C VAL A 246 -2.61 -9.22 -0.05
N ILE A 247 -1.94 -9.19 -1.20
CA ILE A 247 -2.54 -8.68 -2.45
C ILE A 247 -3.79 -9.48 -2.81
N VAL A 248 -3.72 -10.82 -2.76
CA VAL A 248 -4.88 -11.68 -3.05
C VAL A 248 -6.02 -11.43 -2.05
N MET A 249 -5.71 -11.28 -0.75
CA MET A 249 -6.74 -10.94 0.25
C MET A 249 -7.43 -9.62 -0.05
N GLN A 250 -6.68 -8.61 -0.46
CA GLN A 250 -7.20 -7.26 -0.74
C GLN A 250 -8.01 -7.22 -2.03
N THR A 251 -7.57 -7.91 -3.08
CA THR A 251 -8.25 -7.92 -4.39
C THR A 251 -9.35 -8.97 -4.48
N GLY A 252 -9.17 -10.13 -3.86
CA GLY A 252 -10.09 -11.27 -3.91
C GLY A 252 -11.16 -11.25 -2.83
N GLY A 253 -10.92 -10.59 -1.69
CA GLY A 253 -11.84 -10.62 -0.54
C GLY A 253 -13.23 -10.07 -0.85
N GLY A 254 -13.33 -8.97 -1.61
CA GLY A 254 -14.62 -8.40 -2.04
C GLY A 254 -15.35 -9.30 -3.03
N VAL A 255 -14.62 -9.89 -3.98
CA VAL A 255 -15.19 -10.85 -4.97
C VAL A 255 -15.73 -12.09 -4.25
N TYR A 256 -14.99 -12.60 -3.28
CA TYR A 256 -15.40 -13.73 -2.45
C TYR A 256 -16.65 -13.40 -1.62
N ALA A 257 -16.69 -12.23 -0.99
CA ALA A 257 -17.84 -11.76 -0.22
C ALA A 257 -19.13 -11.72 -1.06
N VAL A 258 -19.04 -11.20 -2.28
CA VAL A 258 -20.20 -11.15 -3.20
C VAL A 258 -20.53 -12.53 -3.75
N GLY A 259 -19.53 -13.28 -4.23
CA GLY A 259 -19.73 -14.54 -4.93
C GLY A 259 -20.19 -15.69 -4.03
N VAL A 260 -19.68 -15.76 -2.79
CA VAL A 260 -20.01 -16.87 -1.87
C VAL A 260 -21.11 -16.51 -0.88
N HIS A 261 -21.10 -15.27 -0.37
CA HIS A 261 -22.03 -14.84 0.69
C HIS A 261 -23.08 -13.84 0.22
N GLY A 262 -23.09 -13.41 -1.06
CA GLY A 262 -24.09 -12.51 -1.62
C GLY A 262 -24.13 -11.13 -0.94
N PHE A 263 -22.97 -10.57 -0.59
CA PHE A 263 -22.90 -9.22 -0.02
C PHE A 263 -23.30 -8.15 -1.02
N THR A 264 -24.11 -7.21 -0.57
CA THR A 264 -24.50 -6.04 -1.34
C THR A 264 -23.41 -4.97 -1.35
N PRO A 265 -23.37 -4.06 -2.33
CA PRO A 265 -22.41 -2.93 -2.32
C PRO A 265 -22.46 -2.07 -1.04
N LYS A 266 -23.66 -1.90 -0.45
CA LYS A 266 -23.82 -1.16 0.81
C LYS A 266 -23.14 -1.86 1.97
N GLU A 267 -23.31 -3.18 2.08
CA GLU A 267 -22.65 -4.00 3.12
C GLU A 267 -21.13 -3.97 2.96
N LEU A 268 -20.61 -4.03 1.72
CA LEU A 268 -19.17 -3.93 1.45
C LEU A 268 -18.59 -2.56 1.89
N ILE A 269 -19.29 -1.46 1.61
CA ILE A 269 -18.85 -0.12 2.08
C ILE A 269 -18.83 -0.07 3.61
N PHE A 270 -19.84 -0.62 4.27
CA PHE A 270 -19.87 -0.70 5.73
C PHE A 270 -18.70 -1.49 6.29
N ILE A 271 -18.40 -2.67 5.69
CA ILE A 271 -17.23 -3.49 6.04
C ILE A 271 -15.93 -2.71 5.89
N LEU A 272 -15.78 -1.95 4.79
CA LEU A 272 -14.59 -1.12 4.55
C LEU A 272 -14.41 -0.05 5.63
N ILE A 273 -15.47 0.65 6.02
CA ILE A 273 -15.41 1.69 7.05
C ILE A 273 -15.01 1.08 8.38
N VAL A 274 -15.72 0.04 8.83
CA VAL A 274 -15.44 -0.63 10.10
C VAL A 274 -14.07 -1.29 10.08
N GLY A 275 -13.71 -1.96 8.98
CA GLY A 275 -12.40 -2.57 8.78
C GLY A 275 -11.25 -1.57 8.87
N ASN A 276 -11.38 -0.38 8.29
CA ASN A 276 -10.36 0.68 8.41
C ASN A 276 -10.22 1.19 9.85
N LEU A 277 -11.32 1.35 10.58
CA LEU A 277 -11.27 1.74 11.99
C LEU A 277 -10.57 0.67 12.84
N VAL A 278 -10.92 -0.60 12.66
CA VAL A 278 -10.27 -1.73 13.35
C VAL A 278 -8.79 -1.80 12.98
N ALA A 279 -8.44 -1.75 11.68
CA ALA A 279 -7.06 -1.73 11.23
C ALA A 279 -6.27 -0.59 11.86
N GLY A 280 -6.84 0.60 11.94
CA GLY A 280 -6.21 1.78 12.55
C GLY A 280 -5.88 1.56 14.03
N VAL A 281 -6.85 1.10 14.83
CA VAL A 281 -6.66 0.83 16.26
C VAL A 281 -5.59 -0.25 16.48
N PHE A 282 -5.72 -1.40 15.80
CA PHE A 282 -4.77 -2.51 15.97
C PHE A 282 -3.38 -2.17 15.45
N THR A 283 -3.27 -1.33 14.41
CA THR A 283 -1.97 -0.87 13.93
C THR A 283 -1.28 0.06 14.91
N TYR A 284 -2.04 0.94 15.57
CA TYR A 284 -1.48 1.79 16.62
C TYR A 284 -0.95 0.97 17.80
N ILE A 285 -1.75 0.00 18.28
CA ILE A 285 -1.35 -0.95 19.32
C ILE A 285 -0.13 -1.78 18.85
N GLY A 286 -0.18 -2.31 17.62
CA GLY A 286 0.89 -3.08 16.99
C GLY A 286 2.21 -2.31 16.91
N GLY A 287 2.16 -1.00 16.67
CA GLY A 287 3.33 -0.13 16.70
C GLY A 287 3.99 -0.04 18.08
N TYR A 288 3.19 0.00 19.14
CA TYR A 288 3.68 -0.05 20.51
C TYR A 288 4.28 -1.42 20.86
N LEU A 289 3.58 -2.50 20.53
CA LEU A 289 4.04 -3.87 20.75
C LEU A 289 5.32 -4.17 19.95
N ASN A 290 5.47 -3.60 18.76
CA ASN A 290 6.64 -3.72 17.92
C ASN A 290 7.93 -3.16 18.57
N ASP A 291 7.81 -2.08 19.32
CA ASP A 291 8.95 -1.53 20.09
C ASP A 291 9.24 -2.36 21.36
N LYS A 292 8.23 -3.03 21.92
CA LYS A 292 8.36 -3.84 23.14
C LYS A 292 8.89 -5.25 22.86
N PHE A 293 8.40 -5.92 21.83
CA PHE A 293 8.69 -7.35 21.57
C PHE A 293 9.70 -7.57 20.43
N ASN A 294 9.74 -6.87 19.44
CA ASN A 294 10.49 -6.77 18.20
C ASN A 294 9.64 -6.98 16.93
N SER A 295 10.15 -6.43 15.83
CA SER A 295 9.42 -6.40 14.55
C SER A 295 9.15 -7.78 13.97
N LYS A 296 10.11 -8.72 14.09
CA LYS A 296 9.97 -10.10 13.57
C LYS A 296 8.79 -10.81 14.22
N MET A 297 8.65 -10.72 15.55
CA MET A 297 7.56 -11.37 16.28
C MET A 297 6.20 -10.82 15.89
N ILE A 298 6.07 -9.50 15.76
CA ILE A 298 4.81 -8.86 15.34
C ILE A 298 4.43 -9.29 13.92
N ILE A 299 5.39 -9.37 12.99
CA ILE A 299 5.14 -9.89 11.64
C ILE A 299 4.66 -11.34 11.70
N MET A 300 5.32 -12.20 12.47
CA MET A 300 4.95 -13.62 12.60
C MET A 300 3.57 -13.80 13.23
N TRP A 301 3.24 -13.08 14.30
CA TRP A 301 1.91 -13.11 14.92
C TRP A 301 0.82 -12.61 13.98
N SER A 302 1.11 -11.53 13.23
CA SER A 302 0.16 -11.02 12.22
C SER A 302 -0.08 -12.04 11.11
N ILE A 303 0.97 -12.70 10.60
CA ILE A 303 0.82 -13.75 9.59
C ILE A 303 0.03 -14.94 10.14
N ALA A 304 0.29 -15.38 11.37
CA ALA A 304 -0.49 -16.44 12.02
C ALA A 304 -1.97 -16.07 12.15
N ALA A 305 -2.26 -14.84 12.57
CA ALA A 305 -3.64 -14.33 12.62
C ALA A 305 -4.30 -14.27 11.24
N LEU A 306 -3.55 -13.90 10.18
CA LEU A 306 -4.06 -13.91 8.80
C LEU A 306 -4.32 -15.33 8.30
N ILE A 307 -3.51 -16.32 8.63
CA ILE A 307 -3.77 -17.73 8.32
C ILE A 307 -5.08 -18.18 8.99
N LEU A 308 -5.26 -17.87 10.29
CA LEU A 308 -6.50 -18.17 11.00
C LEU A 308 -7.71 -17.46 10.38
N SER A 309 -7.52 -16.21 9.92
CA SER A 309 -8.58 -15.47 9.22
C SER A 309 -8.98 -16.13 7.91
N VAL A 310 -8.01 -16.64 7.14
CA VAL A 310 -8.31 -17.37 5.88
C VAL A 310 -9.14 -18.61 6.17
N PHE A 311 -8.76 -19.41 7.19
CA PHE A 311 -9.56 -20.57 7.59
C PHE A 311 -10.96 -20.18 8.03
N ALA A 312 -11.11 -19.13 8.85
CA ALA A 312 -12.39 -18.62 9.29
C ALA A 312 -13.26 -18.13 8.12
N ILE A 313 -12.66 -17.43 7.12
CA ILE A 313 -13.36 -16.97 5.92
C ILE A 313 -13.86 -18.15 5.09
N VAL A 314 -13.02 -19.14 4.84
CA VAL A 314 -13.37 -20.28 3.96
C VAL A 314 -14.38 -21.20 4.61
N SER A 315 -14.35 -21.38 5.93
CA SER A 315 -15.29 -22.19 6.70
C SER A 315 -16.53 -21.41 7.18
N SER A 316 -16.71 -20.18 6.73
CA SER A 316 -17.77 -19.29 7.21
C SER A 316 -19.17 -19.82 6.89
N PRO A 317 -20.01 -20.11 7.90
CA PRO A 317 -21.35 -20.63 7.69
C PRO A 317 -22.40 -19.52 7.41
N SER A 318 -22.09 -18.25 7.72
CA SER A 318 -23.02 -17.12 7.59
C SER A 318 -22.31 -15.82 7.22
N LYS A 319 -23.09 -14.82 6.79
CA LYS A 319 -22.60 -13.46 6.51
C LYS A 319 -21.98 -12.79 7.73
N GLU A 320 -22.56 -13.00 8.91
CA GLU A 320 -22.10 -12.42 10.18
C GLU A 320 -20.77 -13.00 10.57
N PHE A 321 -20.61 -14.31 10.48
CA PHE A 321 -19.33 -14.97 10.77
C PHE A 321 -18.25 -14.52 9.80
N PHE A 322 -18.57 -14.40 8.52
CA PHE A 322 -17.68 -13.85 7.49
C PHE A 322 -17.27 -12.41 7.81
N PHE A 323 -18.22 -11.56 8.22
CA PHE A 323 -17.93 -10.19 8.63
C PHE A 323 -16.90 -10.13 9.78
N PHE A 324 -17.10 -10.91 10.85
CA PHE A 324 -16.13 -10.97 11.96
C PHE A 324 -14.75 -11.51 11.51
N SER A 325 -14.73 -12.47 10.57
CA SER A 325 -13.49 -12.97 9.99
C SER A 325 -12.73 -11.89 9.22
N LEU A 326 -13.43 -11.02 8.51
CA LEU A 326 -12.82 -9.85 7.84
C LEU A 326 -12.30 -8.80 8.84
N LEU A 327 -12.94 -8.64 10.00
CA LEU A 327 -12.40 -7.77 11.06
C LEU A 327 -11.10 -8.32 11.64
N LEU A 328 -10.95 -9.65 11.73
CA LEU A 328 -9.69 -10.28 12.12
C LEU A 328 -8.58 -10.02 11.09
N VAL A 329 -8.91 -10.07 9.79
CA VAL A 329 -7.99 -9.63 8.73
C VAL A 329 -7.56 -8.18 8.94
N ALA A 330 -8.52 -7.28 9.16
CA ALA A 330 -8.26 -5.87 9.38
C ALA A 330 -7.36 -5.62 10.61
N ALA A 331 -7.59 -6.36 11.70
CA ALA A 331 -6.78 -6.29 12.91
C ALA A 331 -5.34 -6.77 12.71
N ALA A 332 -5.09 -7.68 11.77
CA ALA A 332 -3.77 -8.27 11.53
C ALA A 332 -2.97 -7.55 10.44
N ILE A 333 -3.63 -7.05 9.39
CA ILE A 333 -2.96 -6.50 8.21
C ILE A 333 -2.18 -5.21 8.50
N GLY A 334 -2.75 -4.34 9.32
CA GLY A 334 -2.12 -3.08 9.71
C GLY A 334 -0.83 -3.27 10.51
N PRO A 335 -0.84 -4.05 11.61
CA PRO A 335 0.37 -4.42 12.35
C PRO A 335 1.43 -5.10 11.47
N LEU A 336 1.03 -6.02 10.56
CA LEU A 336 1.94 -6.65 9.59
C LEU A 336 2.68 -5.61 8.75
N GLN A 337 1.96 -4.69 8.13
CA GLN A 337 2.52 -3.65 7.27
C GLN A 337 3.45 -2.72 8.06
N SER A 338 3.01 -2.27 9.23
CA SER A 338 3.78 -1.38 10.10
C SER A 338 5.06 -2.03 10.61
N ALA A 339 4.99 -3.28 11.10
CA ALA A 339 6.14 -4.02 11.59
C ALA A 339 7.13 -4.38 10.47
N SER A 340 6.62 -4.71 9.29
CA SER A 340 7.42 -4.96 8.09
C SER A 340 8.28 -3.74 7.71
N ARG A 341 7.66 -2.56 7.64
CA ARG A 341 8.35 -1.29 7.40
C ARG A 341 9.38 -0.98 8.49
N THR A 342 9.03 -1.23 9.74
CA THR A 342 9.92 -1.03 10.89
C THR A 342 11.12 -1.97 10.84
N LEU A 343 10.92 -3.25 10.57
CA LEU A 343 12.00 -4.24 10.45
C LEU A 343 12.98 -3.82 9.36
N MET A 344 12.49 -3.45 8.18
CA MET A 344 13.33 -2.98 7.09
C MET A 344 14.16 -1.77 7.48
N SER A 345 13.57 -0.81 8.20
CA SER A 345 14.27 0.37 8.71
C SER A 345 15.35 0.01 9.74
N ARG A 346 15.09 -0.97 10.61
CA ARG A 346 16.04 -1.40 11.67
C ARG A 346 17.23 -2.17 11.12
N ILE A 347 17.00 -3.12 10.20
CA ILE A 347 18.07 -3.95 9.62
C ILE A 347 18.90 -3.21 8.55
N SER A 348 18.43 -2.06 8.07
CA SER A 348 19.12 -1.26 7.06
C SER A 348 20.01 -0.20 7.71
N PRO A 349 21.29 -0.05 7.27
CA PRO A 349 22.15 1.05 7.71
C PRO A 349 21.52 2.42 7.38
N GLN A 350 21.72 3.41 8.25
CA GLN A 350 21.09 4.73 8.08
C GLN A 350 21.47 5.45 6.77
N ASN A 351 22.66 5.18 6.27
CA ASN A 351 23.15 5.78 5.03
C ASN A 351 22.67 5.06 3.76
N THR A 352 21.93 3.95 3.88
CA THR A 352 21.41 3.15 2.76
C THR A 352 19.88 2.97 2.82
N GLN A 353 19.18 3.75 3.64
CA GLN A 353 17.72 3.62 3.79
C GLN A 353 16.99 3.80 2.46
N GLY A 354 17.40 4.74 1.60
CA GLY A 354 16.80 4.94 0.28
C GLY A 354 16.93 3.70 -0.61
N LYS A 355 18.14 3.14 -0.73
CA LYS A 355 18.39 1.89 -1.47
C LYS A 355 17.60 0.73 -0.92
N SER A 356 17.61 0.59 0.40
CA SER A 356 16.95 -0.49 1.11
C SER A 356 15.43 -0.46 0.92
N PHE A 357 14.82 0.72 0.97
CA PHE A 357 13.39 0.87 0.68
C PHE A 357 13.04 0.81 -0.81
N GLY A 358 13.98 1.11 -1.71
CA GLY A 358 13.87 0.77 -3.12
C GLY A 358 13.78 -0.75 -3.34
N LEU A 359 14.63 -1.54 -2.67
CA LEU A 359 14.56 -3.00 -2.69
C LEU A 359 13.30 -3.54 -1.98
N TYR A 360 12.85 -2.87 -0.94
CA TYR A 360 11.59 -3.17 -0.26
C TYR A 360 10.38 -2.97 -1.18
N ALA A 361 10.34 -1.90 -1.96
CA ALA A 361 9.32 -1.68 -2.99
C ALA A 361 9.39 -2.78 -4.07
N LEU A 362 10.61 -3.10 -4.55
CA LEU A 362 10.83 -4.19 -5.50
C LEU A 362 10.27 -5.52 -4.99
N SER A 363 10.50 -5.88 -3.72
CA SER A 363 10.04 -7.17 -3.17
C SER A 363 8.51 -7.32 -3.10
N SER A 364 7.74 -6.25 -3.20
CA SER A 364 6.26 -6.30 -3.24
C SER A 364 5.69 -6.18 -4.66
N LYS A 365 6.50 -5.83 -5.65
CA LYS A 365 6.05 -5.58 -7.02
C LYS A 365 6.57 -6.63 -8.02
N ALA A 366 7.77 -7.17 -7.77
CA ALA A 366 8.40 -8.10 -8.70
C ALA A 366 7.60 -9.41 -8.89
N THR A 367 6.85 -9.82 -7.89
CA THR A 367 6.09 -11.08 -7.88
C THR A 367 4.59 -10.88 -7.63
N ALA A 368 4.12 -9.66 -7.66
CA ALA A 368 2.72 -9.31 -7.33
C ALA A 368 1.65 -10.03 -8.17
N PHE A 369 2.06 -10.73 -9.21
CA PHE A 369 1.20 -11.56 -10.06
C PHE A 369 1.12 -13.04 -9.61
N VAL A 370 2.08 -13.53 -8.81
CA VAL A 370 2.19 -14.98 -8.45
C VAL A 370 1.02 -15.40 -7.57
N GLY A 371 0.72 -14.65 -6.53
CA GLY A 371 -0.42 -14.92 -5.65
C GLY A 371 -1.76 -14.93 -6.40
N PRO A 372 -2.12 -13.85 -7.13
CA PRO A 372 -3.34 -13.81 -7.92
C PRO A 372 -3.43 -14.91 -8.99
N LEU A 373 -2.34 -15.25 -9.69
CA LEU A 373 -2.33 -16.34 -10.65
C LEU A 373 -2.62 -17.69 -9.97
N MET A 374 -1.95 -17.98 -8.86
CA MET A 374 -2.15 -19.21 -8.10
C MET A 374 -3.61 -19.32 -7.62
N ALA A 375 -4.10 -18.28 -6.92
CA ALA A 375 -5.46 -18.29 -6.39
C ALA A 375 -6.52 -18.33 -7.51
N GLY A 376 -6.34 -17.57 -8.58
CA GLY A 376 -7.23 -17.55 -9.74
C GLY A 376 -7.29 -18.88 -10.48
N THR A 377 -6.13 -19.52 -10.69
CA THR A 377 -6.05 -20.85 -11.33
C THR A 377 -6.77 -21.90 -10.49
N ILE A 378 -6.53 -21.93 -9.18
CA ILE A 378 -7.21 -22.87 -8.28
C ILE A 378 -8.71 -22.58 -8.20
N THR A 379 -9.12 -21.30 -8.19
CA THR A 379 -10.54 -20.92 -8.26
C THR A 379 -11.21 -21.47 -9.52
N TYR A 380 -10.55 -21.36 -10.67
CA TYR A 380 -11.09 -21.81 -11.95
C TYR A 380 -11.27 -23.33 -12.01
N PHE A 381 -10.27 -24.10 -11.55
CA PHE A 381 -10.30 -25.56 -11.67
C PHE A 381 -10.95 -26.29 -10.49
N VAL A 382 -11.09 -25.63 -9.32
CA VAL A 382 -11.59 -26.30 -8.10
C VAL A 382 -12.79 -25.55 -7.52
N SER A 383 -12.58 -24.40 -6.87
CA SER A 383 -13.64 -23.56 -6.29
C SER A 383 -13.08 -22.23 -5.78
N GLN A 384 -13.96 -21.24 -5.55
CA GLN A 384 -13.58 -19.96 -4.92
C GLN A 384 -12.99 -20.17 -3.52
N GLN A 385 -13.54 -21.11 -2.74
CA GLN A 385 -13.03 -21.45 -1.42
C GLN A 385 -11.60 -22.00 -1.48
N ALA A 386 -11.33 -22.96 -2.39
CA ALA A 386 -10.02 -23.52 -2.58
C ALA A 386 -8.99 -22.49 -3.06
N GLY A 387 -9.40 -21.63 -4.01
CA GLY A 387 -8.57 -20.53 -4.50
C GLY A 387 -8.20 -19.54 -3.39
N PHE A 388 -9.16 -19.14 -2.56
CA PHE A 388 -8.89 -18.27 -1.44
C PHE A 388 -8.07 -18.96 -0.33
N ALA A 389 -8.33 -20.24 -0.04
CA ALA A 389 -7.56 -21.03 0.93
C ALA A 389 -6.09 -21.19 0.52
N SER A 390 -5.80 -21.22 -0.79
CA SER A 390 -4.43 -21.43 -1.31
C SER A 390 -3.43 -20.37 -0.87
N ILE A 391 -3.90 -19.13 -0.55
CA ILE A 391 -3.02 -18.07 -0.06
C ILE A 391 -2.36 -18.42 1.29
N SER A 392 -2.95 -19.33 2.06
CA SER A 392 -2.35 -19.83 3.31
C SER A 392 -0.98 -20.48 3.05
N ILE A 393 -0.76 -21.08 1.89
CA ILE A 393 0.53 -21.67 1.51
C ILE A 393 1.62 -20.59 1.48
N LEU A 394 1.30 -19.43 0.87
CA LEU A 394 2.25 -18.31 0.79
C LEU A 394 2.56 -17.76 2.19
N PHE A 395 1.54 -17.62 3.05
CA PHE A 395 1.74 -17.23 4.44
C PHE A 395 2.59 -18.24 5.23
N LEU A 396 2.35 -19.55 5.07
CA LEU A 396 3.11 -20.59 5.74
C LEU A 396 4.58 -20.61 5.29
N VAL A 397 4.84 -20.50 3.98
CA VAL A 397 6.22 -20.39 3.46
C VAL A 397 6.92 -19.17 4.06
N SER A 398 6.25 -18.02 4.07
CA SER A 398 6.80 -16.81 4.66
C SER A 398 7.08 -16.98 6.16
N LEU A 399 6.15 -17.55 6.92
CA LEU A 399 6.28 -17.81 8.35
C LEU A 399 7.49 -18.72 8.64
N PHE A 400 7.64 -19.79 7.87
CA PHE A 400 8.80 -20.68 7.95
C PHE A 400 10.12 -19.96 7.67
N MET A 401 10.17 -19.12 6.63
CA MET A 401 11.38 -18.35 6.32
C MET A 401 11.70 -17.31 7.40
N LEU A 402 10.68 -16.64 7.95
CA LEU A 402 10.85 -15.68 9.03
C LEU A 402 11.28 -16.36 10.33
N SER A 403 10.81 -17.58 10.65
CA SER A 403 11.26 -18.30 11.84
C SER A 403 12.77 -18.54 11.83
N LYS A 404 13.35 -18.82 10.65
CA LYS A 404 14.78 -19.00 10.41
C LYS A 404 15.60 -17.70 10.31
N LEU A 405 14.95 -16.54 10.36
CA LEU A 405 15.62 -15.25 10.28
C LEU A 405 16.26 -14.91 11.62
N GLU A 406 17.56 -14.91 11.69
CA GLU A 406 18.30 -14.43 12.85
C GLU A 406 18.48 -12.91 12.76
N LEU A 407 18.06 -12.22 13.80
CA LEU A 407 18.32 -10.79 14.00
C LEU A 407 19.47 -10.66 14.99
N ASN A 408 20.53 -9.99 14.61
CA ASN A 408 21.60 -9.66 15.57
C ASN A 408 21.04 -8.65 16.57
N ASP A 409 21.13 -8.92 17.85
CA ASP A 409 20.64 -8.09 18.96
C ASP A 409 21.27 -6.67 19.03
N LYS A 410 22.11 -6.32 18.08
CA LYS A 410 22.81 -5.02 18.00
C LYS A 410 22.16 -4.01 17.02
N ASN A 411 20.98 -4.32 16.46
CA ASN A 411 20.32 -3.41 15.49
C ASN A 411 18.93 -2.97 15.96
#